data_6f8a0ebb581f3975e065e646def2a946
#
_entry.id   6f8a0ebb581f3975e065e646def2a946
#
_cell.length_a   1.000
_cell.length_b   1.000
_cell.length_c   1.000
_cell.angle_alpha   90.00
_cell.angle_beta   90.00
_cell.angle_gamma   90.00
#
_symmetry.space_group_name_H-M   'P 1'
#
loop_
_entity.id
_entity.type
_entity.pdbx_description
1 polymer ?
#
loop_
_entity_poly.entity_id
_entity_poly.type
_entity_poly.pdbx_seq_one_letter_code
_entity_poly.pdbx_strand_id
1 'polypeptide(L)'
;LLDPQKKELQSAVESWLFKSEHSKEFSALQKSAKEFLLSLAESETPFTNVAKDLLIQLQPKDEALSSLWSAWINDKNETALLQAAELGLTAAKLTLGLKLAQFNDGEISERAGGKTNKSNASLKKAAYWLELAAKDGDRDAWFALGEIYRRPQFSGYNAAESDNCFDRAADLGHAQAQFRRGANLWRKREKTEEKVRGLQASYWVWQAHQQGVVEAKELLEKILENVSNPKKNDWHELATYAEKALNHHAEHKLDYEWVLLCHRIIIANQFNFSKAELLLCDVGQLQHEHCVVVDIRHELPKILPRLIQIETTQQRRSLLAAGKAFAGSEL
;
A
#
# COMPACT_ATOMS: atom_id res chain seq x y z
N LEU A 1 27.50 -30.37 -6.37
CA LEU A 1 26.52 -30.04 -5.33
C LEU A 1 26.82 -28.62 -4.88
N LEU A 2 25.98 -27.66 -5.31
CA LEU A 2 26.07 -26.26 -4.89
C LEU A 2 25.78 -26.19 -3.39
N ASP A 3 26.63 -25.50 -2.65
CA ASP A 3 26.51 -25.24 -1.22
C ASP A 3 25.08 -24.68 -0.92
N PRO A 4 24.33 -25.27 0.02
CA PRO A 4 22.98 -24.81 0.36
C PRO A 4 22.91 -23.32 0.71
N GLN A 5 23.92 -22.78 1.39
CA GLN A 5 24.03 -21.36 1.72
C GLN A 5 24.17 -20.47 0.48
N LYS A 6 24.83 -20.95 -0.57
CA LYS A 6 24.94 -20.24 -1.86
C LYS A 6 23.58 -20.13 -2.55
N LYS A 7 22.75 -21.19 -2.49
CA LYS A 7 21.39 -21.19 -3.05
C LYS A 7 20.43 -20.28 -2.29
N GLU A 8 20.52 -20.28 -0.97
CA GLU A 8 19.67 -19.39 -0.14
C GLU A 8 20.02 -17.91 -0.36
N LEU A 9 21.32 -17.56 -0.40
CA LEU A 9 21.77 -16.20 -0.67
C LEU A 9 21.35 -15.75 -2.08
N GLN A 10 21.51 -16.60 -3.08
CA GLN A 10 21.11 -16.31 -4.46
C GLN A 10 19.61 -16.11 -4.56
N SER A 11 18.80 -17.00 -3.97
CA SER A 11 17.35 -16.90 -3.93
C SER A 11 16.87 -15.66 -3.15
N ALA A 12 17.54 -15.30 -2.05
CA ALA A 12 17.23 -14.11 -1.28
C ALA A 12 17.54 -12.82 -2.05
N VAL A 13 18.69 -12.77 -2.73
CA VAL A 13 19.09 -11.61 -3.56
C VAL A 13 18.20 -11.49 -4.79
N GLU A 14 17.90 -12.60 -5.48
CA GLU A 14 16.95 -12.61 -6.60
C GLU A 14 15.55 -12.18 -6.15
N SER A 15 15.04 -12.75 -5.06
CA SER A 15 13.74 -12.38 -4.50
C SER A 15 13.69 -10.90 -4.08
N TRP A 16 14.78 -10.37 -3.54
CA TRP A 16 14.88 -8.98 -3.13
C TRP A 16 14.99 -8.04 -4.34
N LEU A 17 15.78 -8.38 -5.35
CA LEU A 17 15.89 -7.66 -6.62
C LEU A 17 14.56 -7.63 -7.39
N PHE A 18 13.79 -8.72 -7.38
CA PHE A 18 12.51 -8.81 -8.09
C PHE A 18 11.32 -8.19 -7.35
N LYS A 19 11.36 -8.05 -6.01
CA LYS A 19 10.23 -7.52 -5.23
C LYS A 19 10.11 -5.99 -5.21
N SER A 20 11.10 -5.27 -5.65
CA SER A 20 11.25 -3.85 -5.37
C SER A 20 11.37 -2.93 -6.60
N GLU A 21 10.98 -3.38 -7.79
CA GLU A 21 11.18 -2.64 -9.04
C GLU A 21 10.36 -1.32 -9.20
N HIS A 22 9.61 -0.86 -8.18
CA HIS A 22 8.58 0.16 -8.40
C HIS A 22 8.67 1.47 -7.64
N SER A 23 9.73 1.76 -6.91
CA SER A 23 9.84 3.04 -6.21
C SER A 23 11.16 3.77 -6.49
N LYS A 24 11.17 5.11 -6.33
CA LYS A 24 12.41 5.91 -6.34
C LYS A 24 13.40 5.43 -5.25
N GLU A 25 12.89 4.86 -4.18
CA GLU A 25 13.65 4.19 -3.12
C GLU A 25 14.35 2.94 -3.64
N PHE A 26 13.77 2.26 -4.62
CA PHE A 26 14.36 1.07 -5.22
C PHE A 26 15.60 1.36 -6.07
N SER A 27 15.62 2.45 -6.83
CA SER A 27 16.82 2.81 -7.58
C SER A 27 18.00 3.13 -6.63
N ALA A 28 17.71 3.70 -5.46
CA ALA A 28 18.69 3.92 -4.41
C ALA A 28 19.12 2.59 -3.75
N LEU A 29 18.16 1.70 -3.48
CA LEU A 29 18.44 0.35 -2.93
C LEU A 29 19.18 -0.54 -3.92
N GLN A 30 18.85 -0.52 -5.22
CA GLN A 30 19.60 -1.20 -6.26
C GLN A 30 21.06 -0.71 -6.32
N LYS A 31 21.24 0.61 -6.26
CA LYS A 31 22.58 1.21 -6.25
C LYS A 31 23.36 0.75 -5.02
N SER A 32 22.75 0.80 -3.84
CA SER A 32 23.37 0.34 -2.60
C SER A 32 23.65 -1.16 -2.61
N ALA A 33 22.75 -1.98 -3.19
CA ALA A 33 22.98 -3.41 -3.35
C ALA A 33 24.11 -3.71 -4.33
N LYS A 34 24.19 -2.98 -5.45
CA LYS A 34 25.30 -3.11 -6.42
C LYS A 34 26.62 -2.68 -5.79
N GLU A 35 26.65 -1.58 -5.02
CA GLU A 35 27.81 -1.14 -4.25
C GLU A 35 28.24 -2.18 -3.20
N PHE A 36 27.27 -2.77 -2.50
CA PHE A 36 27.52 -3.86 -1.55
C PHE A 36 28.07 -5.11 -2.22
N LEU A 37 27.50 -5.54 -3.36
CA LEU A 37 28.03 -6.67 -4.15
C LEU A 37 29.44 -6.37 -4.69
N LEU A 38 29.73 -5.13 -5.10
CA LEU A 38 31.07 -4.70 -5.50
C LEU A 38 32.07 -4.80 -4.33
N SER A 39 31.68 -4.33 -3.15
CA SER A 39 32.52 -4.43 -1.95
C SER A 39 32.77 -5.87 -1.54
N LEU A 40 31.76 -6.76 -1.66
CA LEU A 40 31.93 -8.20 -1.44
C LEU A 40 32.81 -8.87 -2.51
N ALA A 41 32.75 -8.42 -3.75
CA ALA A 41 33.55 -8.93 -4.85
C ALA A 41 35.03 -8.54 -4.73
N GLU A 42 35.34 -7.45 -4.04
CA GLU A 42 36.71 -6.97 -3.73
C GLU A 42 37.26 -7.53 -2.41
N SER A 43 36.39 -8.05 -1.54
CA SER A 43 36.78 -8.61 -0.24
C SER A 43 37.20 -10.09 -0.36
N GLU A 44 38.22 -10.53 0.43
CA GLU A 44 38.58 -11.94 0.53
C GLU A 44 37.62 -12.69 1.48
N THR A 45 36.37 -12.90 1.04
CA THR A 45 35.35 -13.62 1.79
C THR A 45 34.92 -14.88 1.04
N PRO A 46 34.29 -15.86 1.71
CA PRO A 46 33.70 -17.03 1.03
C PRO A 46 32.66 -16.65 -0.03
N PHE A 47 32.13 -15.42 0.01
CA PHE A 47 31.10 -14.91 -0.89
C PHE A 47 31.62 -14.13 -2.11
N THR A 48 32.91 -13.88 -2.20
CA THR A 48 33.58 -13.13 -3.28
C THR A 48 33.20 -13.64 -4.68
N ASN A 49 33.26 -14.95 -4.89
CA ASN A 49 32.93 -15.55 -6.18
C ASN A 49 31.42 -15.46 -6.50
N VAL A 50 30.58 -15.60 -5.49
CA VAL A 50 29.11 -15.46 -5.64
C VAL A 50 28.76 -14.03 -6.01
N ALA A 51 29.35 -13.05 -5.36
CA ALA A 51 29.16 -11.63 -5.67
C ALA A 51 29.62 -11.29 -7.10
N LYS A 52 30.75 -11.82 -7.55
CA LYS A 52 31.24 -11.66 -8.94
C LYS A 52 30.29 -12.28 -9.97
N ASP A 53 29.80 -13.50 -9.72
CA ASP A 53 28.84 -14.18 -10.60
C ASP A 53 27.51 -13.41 -10.70
N LEU A 54 27.03 -12.88 -9.58
CA LEU A 54 25.80 -12.05 -9.53
C LEU A 54 25.99 -10.71 -10.26
N LEU A 55 27.14 -10.06 -10.10
CA LEU A 55 27.46 -8.83 -10.83
C LEU A 55 27.53 -9.05 -12.34
N ILE A 56 28.10 -10.18 -12.79
CA ILE A 56 28.14 -10.56 -14.21
C ILE A 56 26.72 -10.81 -14.76
N GLN A 57 25.83 -11.43 -13.98
CA GLN A 57 24.45 -11.66 -14.39
C GLN A 57 23.60 -10.37 -14.42
N LEU A 58 23.91 -9.40 -13.57
CA LEU A 58 23.16 -8.14 -13.46
C LEU A 58 23.60 -7.08 -14.49
N GLN A 59 24.88 -7.02 -14.82
CA GLN A 59 25.39 -5.96 -15.70
C GLN A 59 24.89 -6.01 -17.16
N PRO A 60 24.92 -7.13 -17.89
CA PRO A 60 24.54 -7.12 -19.30
C PRO A 60 23.05 -6.91 -19.53
N LYS A 61 22.20 -7.35 -18.59
CA LYS A 61 20.74 -7.23 -18.71
C LYS A 61 20.27 -5.82 -18.41
N ASP A 62 20.84 -5.20 -17.38
CA ASP A 62 20.51 -3.82 -16.97
C ASP A 62 20.95 -2.78 -18.01
N GLU A 63 22.14 -2.95 -18.63
CA GLU A 63 22.60 -2.05 -19.68
C GLU A 63 21.76 -2.15 -20.95
N ALA A 64 21.40 -3.37 -21.38
CA ALA A 64 20.50 -3.59 -22.52
C ALA A 64 19.11 -3.01 -22.25
N LEU A 65 18.53 -3.25 -21.07
CA LEU A 65 17.23 -2.69 -20.68
C LEU A 65 17.27 -1.16 -20.63
N SER A 66 18.32 -0.58 -20.05
CA SER A 66 18.52 0.88 -19.99
C SER A 66 18.62 1.50 -21.39
N SER A 67 19.37 0.88 -22.31
CA SER A 67 19.49 1.32 -23.69
C SER A 67 18.16 1.27 -24.45
N LEU A 68 17.44 0.15 -24.34
CA LEU A 68 16.13 -0.03 -24.98
C LEU A 68 15.09 0.98 -24.43
N TRP A 69 15.09 1.18 -23.12
CA TRP A 69 14.21 2.14 -22.48
C TRP A 69 14.52 3.58 -22.91
N SER A 70 15.81 3.93 -22.99
CA SER A 70 16.26 5.24 -23.48
C SER A 70 15.85 5.47 -24.94
N ALA A 71 15.98 4.45 -25.81
CA ALA A 71 15.52 4.53 -27.19
C ALA A 71 14.01 4.75 -27.31
N TRP A 72 13.21 4.15 -26.41
CA TRP A 72 11.79 4.46 -26.33
C TRP A 72 11.51 5.90 -25.86
N ILE A 73 12.16 6.34 -24.78
CA ILE A 73 11.91 7.66 -24.21
C ILE A 73 12.27 8.78 -25.22
N ASN A 74 13.45 8.68 -25.85
CA ASN A 74 13.99 9.72 -26.72
C ASN A 74 13.39 9.65 -28.14
N ASP A 75 13.36 8.48 -28.73
CA ASP A 75 13.04 8.30 -30.15
C ASP A 75 11.63 7.71 -30.39
N LYS A 76 10.89 7.41 -29.33
CA LYS A 76 9.59 6.73 -29.39
C LYS A 76 9.64 5.40 -30.18
N ASN A 77 10.78 4.71 -30.11
CA ASN A 77 11.02 3.47 -30.83
C ASN A 77 10.14 2.34 -30.26
N GLU A 78 9.08 1.95 -30.99
CA GLU A 78 8.12 0.94 -30.56
C GLU A 78 8.72 -0.47 -30.46
N THR A 79 9.70 -0.78 -31.32
CA THR A 79 10.39 -2.08 -31.27
C THR A 79 11.24 -2.18 -30.02
N ALA A 80 11.91 -1.10 -29.61
CA ALA A 80 12.67 -1.06 -28.36
C ALA A 80 11.75 -1.18 -27.12
N LEU A 81 10.57 -0.53 -27.14
CA LEU A 81 9.57 -0.68 -26.08
C LEU A 81 9.11 -2.15 -25.94
N LEU A 82 8.79 -2.80 -27.05
CA LEU A 82 8.36 -4.21 -27.05
C LEU A 82 9.48 -5.11 -26.51
N GLN A 83 10.70 -4.95 -26.99
CA GLN A 83 11.85 -5.72 -26.52
C GLN A 83 12.13 -5.50 -25.02
N ALA A 84 12.05 -4.27 -24.54
CA ALA A 84 12.20 -3.97 -23.11
C ALA A 84 11.11 -4.65 -22.26
N ALA A 85 9.86 -4.69 -22.74
CA ALA A 85 8.75 -5.36 -22.08
C ALA A 85 8.95 -6.90 -22.05
N GLU A 86 9.40 -7.50 -23.18
CA GLU A 86 9.71 -8.93 -23.28
C GLU A 86 10.89 -9.34 -22.38
N LEU A 87 11.88 -8.48 -22.23
CA LEU A 87 13.00 -8.69 -21.32
C LEU A 87 12.63 -8.50 -19.83
N GLY A 88 11.41 -8.04 -19.56
CA GLY A 88 10.84 -8.01 -18.21
C GLY A 88 10.74 -6.65 -17.57
N LEU A 89 11.11 -5.53 -18.24
CA LEU A 89 11.02 -4.19 -17.66
C LEU A 89 9.57 -3.80 -17.39
N THR A 90 9.21 -3.63 -16.13
CA THR A 90 7.83 -3.35 -15.71
C THR A 90 7.30 -2.04 -16.27
N ALA A 91 8.12 -0.98 -16.27
CA ALA A 91 7.75 0.30 -16.88
C ALA A 91 7.42 0.17 -18.38
N ALA A 92 8.15 -0.69 -19.10
CA ALA A 92 7.87 -0.96 -20.52
C ALA A 92 6.58 -1.78 -20.70
N LYS A 93 6.33 -2.79 -19.85
CA LYS A 93 5.07 -3.57 -19.84
C LYS A 93 3.87 -2.66 -19.60
N LEU A 94 3.95 -1.78 -18.56
CA LEU A 94 2.92 -0.79 -18.26
C LEU A 94 2.66 0.12 -19.45
N THR A 95 3.72 0.77 -19.97
CA THR A 95 3.62 1.72 -21.09
C THR A 95 3.02 1.07 -22.34
N LEU A 96 3.45 -0.15 -22.68
CA LEU A 96 2.94 -0.91 -23.80
C LEU A 96 1.46 -1.27 -23.61
N GLY A 97 1.09 -1.70 -22.42
CA GLY A 97 -0.28 -2.01 -22.06
C GLY A 97 -1.20 -0.78 -22.16
N LEU A 98 -0.79 0.35 -21.58
CA LEU A 98 -1.53 1.62 -21.65
C LEU A 98 -1.70 2.09 -23.11
N LYS A 99 -0.63 2.04 -23.91
CA LYS A 99 -0.66 2.40 -25.32
C LYS A 99 -1.63 1.52 -26.12
N LEU A 100 -1.60 0.21 -25.92
CA LEU A 100 -2.52 -0.72 -26.56
C LEU A 100 -3.98 -0.52 -26.12
N ALA A 101 -4.22 -0.14 -24.88
CA ALA A 101 -5.53 0.22 -24.35
C ALA A 101 -6.00 1.62 -24.79
N GLN A 102 -5.09 2.47 -25.32
CA GLN A 102 -5.28 3.91 -25.57
C GLN A 102 -5.71 4.69 -24.32
N PHE A 103 -5.08 4.40 -23.22
CA PHE A 103 -5.09 5.33 -22.11
C PHE A 103 -4.05 6.42 -22.42
N ASN A 104 -4.46 7.67 -22.54
CA ASN A 104 -3.54 8.81 -22.60
C ASN A 104 -3.00 9.08 -21.20
N ASP A 105 -1.79 9.63 -21.10
CA ASP A 105 -1.09 9.87 -19.81
C ASP A 105 -1.87 10.75 -18.81
N GLY A 106 -2.96 11.41 -19.22
CA GLY A 106 -3.88 12.15 -18.34
C GLY A 106 -5.24 11.50 -18.10
N GLU A 107 -5.61 10.45 -18.83
CA GLU A 107 -6.96 9.83 -18.78
C GLU A 107 -7.09 8.66 -17.79
N ILE A 108 -6.00 8.19 -17.21
CA ILE A 108 -6.05 7.19 -16.12
C ILE A 108 -6.79 7.81 -14.91
N SER A 109 -6.85 9.15 -14.83
CA SER A 109 -7.40 9.89 -13.71
C SER A 109 -8.90 10.22 -13.82
N GLU A 110 -9.48 10.53 -14.98
CA GLU A 110 -10.75 11.25 -14.94
C GLU A 110 -11.92 10.77 -15.80
N ARG A 111 -11.76 10.04 -16.92
CA ARG A 111 -12.94 9.72 -17.78
C ARG A 111 -12.80 8.43 -18.61
N ALA A 112 -13.04 7.29 -18.02
CA ALA A 112 -13.23 6.05 -18.76
C ALA A 112 -14.61 5.94 -19.47
N GLY A 113 -15.26 7.06 -19.77
CA GLY A 113 -16.52 7.13 -20.49
C GLY A 113 -16.41 7.41 -21.99
N GLY A 114 -15.19 7.63 -22.50
CA GLY A 114 -14.97 7.88 -23.92
C GLY A 114 -15.23 6.64 -24.78
N LYS A 115 -16.09 6.76 -25.81
CA LYS A 115 -16.32 5.74 -26.84
C LYS A 115 -15.04 5.56 -27.67
N THR A 116 -14.09 4.75 -27.21
CA THR A 116 -12.97 4.31 -28.04
C THR A 116 -13.36 3.04 -28.77
N ASN A 117 -13.56 3.13 -30.09
CA ASN A 117 -13.84 1.99 -30.99
C ASN A 117 -12.62 1.09 -31.20
N LYS A 118 -11.96 0.65 -30.11
CA LYS A 118 -10.84 -0.28 -30.24
C LYS A 118 -11.30 -1.70 -30.40
N SER A 119 -10.59 -2.43 -31.27
CA SER A 119 -10.85 -3.85 -31.48
C SER A 119 -10.57 -4.61 -30.17
N ASN A 120 -11.40 -5.59 -29.88
CA ASN A 120 -11.25 -6.50 -28.75
C ASN A 120 -9.86 -7.18 -28.70
N ALA A 121 -9.23 -7.39 -29.86
CA ALA A 121 -7.87 -7.94 -29.97
C ALA A 121 -6.81 -7.02 -29.34
N SER A 122 -6.94 -5.70 -29.49
CA SER A 122 -6.04 -4.73 -28.86
C SER A 122 -6.21 -4.69 -27.35
N LEU A 123 -7.45 -4.74 -26.85
CA LEU A 123 -7.74 -4.79 -25.42
C LEU A 123 -7.23 -6.08 -24.76
N LYS A 124 -7.28 -7.23 -25.46
CA LYS A 124 -6.68 -8.48 -24.95
C LYS A 124 -5.16 -8.39 -24.81
N LYS A 125 -4.49 -7.83 -25.83
CA LYS A 125 -3.03 -7.60 -25.76
C LYS A 125 -2.67 -6.60 -24.66
N ALA A 126 -3.46 -5.54 -24.50
CA ALA A 126 -3.28 -4.57 -23.41
C ALA A 126 -3.41 -5.23 -22.05
N ALA A 127 -4.49 -6.00 -21.83
CA ALA A 127 -4.71 -6.74 -20.59
C ALA A 127 -3.55 -7.68 -20.27
N TYR A 128 -3.03 -8.41 -21.27
CA TYR A 128 -1.88 -9.30 -21.08
C TYR A 128 -0.65 -8.56 -20.53
N TRP A 129 -0.26 -7.43 -21.14
CA TRP A 129 0.92 -6.68 -20.68
C TRP A 129 0.70 -6.02 -19.33
N LEU A 130 -0.51 -5.50 -19.10
CA LEU A 130 -0.87 -4.91 -17.80
C LEU A 130 -0.93 -5.96 -16.70
N GLU A 131 -1.39 -7.19 -16.97
CA GLU A 131 -1.33 -8.29 -16.00
C GLU A 131 0.11 -8.64 -15.59
N LEU A 132 1.03 -8.64 -16.56
CA LEU A 132 2.44 -8.86 -16.25
C LEU A 132 3.01 -7.74 -15.37
N ALA A 133 2.75 -6.47 -15.73
CA ALA A 133 3.18 -5.34 -14.91
C ALA A 133 2.53 -5.33 -13.51
N ALA A 134 1.25 -5.67 -13.43
CA ALA A 134 0.52 -5.78 -12.18
C ALA A 134 1.05 -6.90 -11.25
N LYS A 135 1.45 -8.04 -11.82
CA LYS A 135 2.11 -9.12 -11.08
C LYS A 135 3.49 -8.72 -10.54
N ASP A 136 4.18 -7.83 -11.24
CA ASP A 136 5.42 -7.21 -10.77
C ASP A 136 5.17 -6.17 -9.65
N GLY A 137 3.91 -5.91 -9.27
CA GLY A 137 3.51 -5.01 -8.18
C GLY A 137 3.16 -3.59 -8.61
N ASP A 138 3.01 -3.32 -9.91
CA ASP A 138 2.67 -1.99 -10.40
C ASP A 138 1.21 -1.63 -10.11
N ARG A 139 1.00 -0.55 -9.34
CA ARG A 139 -0.34 -0.09 -8.93
C ARG A 139 -1.15 0.51 -10.07
N ASP A 140 -0.47 1.17 -11.02
CA ASP A 140 -1.12 1.84 -12.15
C ASP A 140 -1.57 0.80 -13.17
N ALA A 141 -0.81 -0.31 -13.30
CA ALA A 141 -1.21 -1.47 -14.08
C ALA A 141 -2.47 -2.16 -13.50
N TRP A 142 -2.55 -2.35 -12.18
CA TRP A 142 -3.76 -2.85 -11.54
C TRP A 142 -4.97 -1.95 -11.80
N PHE A 143 -4.79 -0.62 -11.69
CA PHE A 143 -5.85 0.32 -11.97
C PHE A 143 -6.30 0.27 -13.43
N ALA A 144 -5.35 0.27 -14.37
CA ALA A 144 -5.64 0.18 -15.81
C ALA A 144 -6.35 -1.14 -16.18
N LEU A 145 -5.97 -2.26 -15.57
CA LEU A 145 -6.69 -3.53 -15.72
C LEU A 145 -8.14 -3.43 -15.27
N GLY A 146 -8.39 -2.83 -14.10
CA GLY A 146 -9.74 -2.58 -13.62
C GLY A 146 -10.57 -1.79 -14.62
N GLU A 147 -9.97 -0.77 -15.25
CA GLU A 147 -10.62 0.01 -16.32
C GLU A 147 -10.90 -0.83 -17.58
N ILE A 148 -10.06 -1.79 -17.93
CA ILE A 148 -10.30 -2.69 -19.08
C ILE A 148 -11.42 -3.68 -18.76
N TYR A 149 -11.36 -4.36 -17.61
CA TYR A 149 -12.34 -5.38 -17.23
C TYR A 149 -13.76 -4.84 -17.08
N ARG A 150 -13.95 -3.55 -16.83
CA ARG A 150 -15.28 -2.92 -16.78
C ARG A 150 -15.84 -2.45 -18.13
N ARG A 151 -15.07 -2.55 -19.23
CA ARG A 151 -15.52 -2.13 -20.57
C ARG A 151 -16.43 -3.19 -21.19
N PRO A 152 -17.71 -2.88 -21.52
CA PRO A 152 -18.63 -3.87 -22.10
C PRO A 152 -18.16 -4.45 -23.43
N GLN A 153 -17.36 -3.70 -24.21
CA GLN A 153 -16.79 -4.13 -25.49
C GLN A 153 -15.60 -5.09 -25.34
N PHE A 154 -15.06 -5.24 -24.13
CA PHE A 154 -14.00 -6.20 -23.87
C PHE A 154 -14.60 -7.60 -23.71
N SER A 155 -14.11 -8.60 -24.45
CA SER A 155 -14.62 -9.97 -24.37
C SER A 155 -14.38 -10.65 -23.01
N GLY A 156 -13.44 -10.13 -22.22
CA GLY A 156 -13.16 -10.53 -20.84
C GLY A 156 -13.88 -9.66 -19.83
N TYR A 157 -14.95 -8.92 -20.21
CA TYR A 157 -15.71 -8.09 -19.28
C TYR A 157 -16.08 -8.88 -18.03
N ASN A 158 -15.67 -8.36 -16.87
CA ASN A 158 -15.95 -8.95 -15.57
C ASN A 158 -15.93 -7.86 -14.50
N ALA A 159 -17.12 -7.48 -14.03
CA ALA A 159 -17.25 -6.43 -13.02
C ALA A 159 -16.60 -6.81 -11.67
N ALA A 160 -16.67 -8.10 -11.30
CA ALA A 160 -16.05 -8.56 -10.06
C ALA A 160 -14.53 -8.52 -10.13
N GLU A 161 -13.93 -8.91 -11.27
CA GLU A 161 -12.49 -8.83 -11.48
C GLU A 161 -12.02 -7.37 -11.58
N SER A 162 -12.81 -6.49 -12.19
CA SER A 162 -12.57 -5.06 -12.17
C SER A 162 -12.49 -4.51 -10.74
N ASP A 163 -13.46 -4.86 -9.89
CA ASP A 163 -13.45 -4.44 -8.48
C ASP A 163 -12.21 -4.99 -7.75
N ASN A 164 -11.83 -6.25 -7.97
CA ASN A 164 -10.62 -6.85 -7.41
C ASN A 164 -9.35 -6.11 -7.83
N CYS A 165 -9.25 -5.73 -9.10
CA CYS A 165 -8.10 -4.97 -9.61
C CYS A 165 -8.03 -3.58 -8.95
N PHE A 166 -9.15 -2.88 -8.80
CA PHE A 166 -9.19 -1.59 -8.09
C PHE A 166 -8.85 -1.73 -6.60
N ASP A 167 -9.31 -2.80 -5.96
CA ASP A 167 -8.96 -3.04 -4.55
C ASP A 167 -7.45 -3.27 -4.38
N ARG A 168 -6.82 -4.05 -5.27
CA ARG A 168 -5.35 -4.24 -5.27
C ARG A 168 -4.59 -2.95 -5.57
N ALA A 169 -5.04 -2.17 -6.55
CA ALA A 169 -4.46 -0.85 -6.84
C ALA A 169 -4.57 0.09 -5.62
N ALA A 170 -5.70 0.08 -4.92
CA ALA A 170 -5.89 0.88 -3.70
C ALA A 170 -4.96 0.44 -2.57
N ASP A 171 -4.78 -0.87 -2.36
CA ASP A 171 -3.86 -1.42 -1.35
C ASP A 171 -2.40 -1.04 -1.65
N LEU A 172 -2.03 -0.93 -2.93
CA LEU A 172 -0.72 -0.45 -3.39
C LEU A 172 -0.60 1.08 -3.40
N GLY A 173 -1.62 1.81 -2.98
CA GLY A 173 -1.58 3.26 -2.83
C GLY A 173 -1.96 4.06 -4.08
N HIS A 174 -2.66 3.49 -5.07
CA HIS A 174 -3.15 4.27 -6.21
C HIS A 174 -4.31 5.19 -5.79
N ALA A 175 -4.13 6.52 -5.92
CA ALA A 175 -5.04 7.53 -5.37
C ALA A 175 -6.50 7.40 -5.85
N GLN A 176 -6.72 7.26 -7.15
CA GLN A 176 -8.07 7.12 -7.71
C GLN A 176 -8.73 5.78 -7.35
N ALA A 177 -7.94 4.71 -7.20
CA ALA A 177 -8.45 3.42 -6.73
C ALA A 177 -8.88 3.51 -5.26
N GLN A 178 -8.12 4.21 -4.42
CA GLN A 178 -8.47 4.46 -3.02
C GLN A 178 -9.77 5.27 -2.92
N PHE A 179 -9.93 6.32 -3.72
CA PHE A 179 -11.16 7.09 -3.78
C PHE A 179 -12.36 6.20 -4.17
N ARG A 180 -12.23 5.40 -5.22
CA ARG A 180 -13.28 4.46 -5.68
C ARG A 180 -13.66 3.44 -4.60
N ARG A 181 -12.66 2.86 -3.94
CA ARG A 181 -12.89 1.91 -2.84
C ARG A 181 -13.67 2.55 -1.70
N GLY A 182 -13.26 3.75 -1.28
CA GLY A 182 -13.97 4.52 -0.26
C GLY A 182 -15.40 4.85 -0.67
N ALA A 183 -15.62 5.35 -1.88
CA ALA A 183 -16.94 5.66 -2.41
C ALA A 183 -17.83 4.41 -2.51
N ASN A 184 -17.29 3.26 -2.89
CA ASN A 184 -18.02 1.99 -2.95
C ASN A 184 -18.42 1.50 -1.55
N LEU A 185 -17.52 1.58 -0.57
CA LEU A 185 -17.82 1.23 0.83
C LEU A 185 -18.92 2.14 1.39
N TRP A 186 -18.84 3.46 1.12
CA TRP A 186 -19.84 4.42 1.53
C TRP A 186 -21.20 4.16 0.92
N ARG A 187 -21.27 3.86 -0.37
CA ARG A 187 -22.51 3.51 -1.07
C ARG A 187 -23.15 2.22 -0.57
N LYS A 188 -22.33 1.23 -0.20
CA LYS A 188 -22.79 -0.09 0.28
C LYS A 188 -23.09 -0.13 1.78
N ARG A 189 -22.87 0.98 2.54
CA ARG A 189 -23.03 1.02 4.00
C ARG A 189 -24.45 0.70 4.49
N GLU A 190 -25.47 1.07 3.73
CA GLU A 190 -26.87 0.91 4.13
C GLU A 190 -27.35 -0.54 4.20
N LYS A 191 -26.59 -1.48 3.65
CA LYS A 191 -27.00 -2.89 3.55
C LYS A 191 -26.53 -3.77 4.70
N THR A 192 -25.48 -3.40 5.41
CA THR A 192 -24.90 -4.19 6.52
C THR A 192 -23.98 -3.32 7.38
N GLU A 193 -24.04 -3.44 8.71
CA GLU A 193 -23.13 -2.83 9.70
C GLU A 193 -22.66 -1.40 9.36
N GLU A 194 -23.62 -0.50 9.30
CA GLU A 194 -23.53 0.87 8.78
C GLU A 194 -22.35 1.69 9.29
N LYS A 195 -22.05 1.56 10.60
CA LYS A 195 -21.02 2.39 11.27
C LYS A 195 -19.60 2.00 10.91
N VAL A 196 -19.27 0.71 10.90
CA VAL A 196 -17.93 0.23 10.62
C VAL A 196 -17.54 0.52 9.17
N ARG A 197 -18.44 0.31 8.23
CA ARG A 197 -18.20 0.60 6.82
C ARG A 197 -18.01 2.07 6.52
N GLY A 198 -18.72 2.95 7.24
CA GLY A 198 -18.52 4.39 7.15
C GLY A 198 -17.10 4.79 7.56
N LEU A 199 -16.60 4.26 8.69
CA LEU A 199 -15.24 4.52 9.16
C LEU A 199 -14.16 3.92 8.23
N GLN A 200 -14.44 2.77 7.62
CA GLN A 200 -13.57 2.19 6.59
C GLN A 200 -13.56 3.03 5.31
N ALA A 201 -14.73 3.51 4.89
CA ALA A 201 -14.84 4.41 3.74
C ALA A 201 -14.04 5.70 3.95
N SER A 202 -14.14 6.31 5.16
CA SER A 202 -13.40 7.53 5.48
C SER A 202 -11.90 7.34 5.39
N TYR A 203 -11.35 6.18 5.79
CA TYR A 203 -9.93 5.89 5.65
C TYR A 203 -9.46 5.96 4.19
N TRP A 204 -10.16 5.27 3.29
CA TRP A 204 -9.76 5.22 1.88
C TRP A 204 -9.92 6.57 1.18
N VAL A 205 -10.99 7.30 1.50
CA VAL A 205 -11.22 8.64 0.95
C VAL A 205 -10.18 9.63 1.48
N TRP A 206 -9.81 9.54 2.76
CA TRP A 206 -8.76 10.35 3.34
C TRP A 206 -7.40 10.09 2.68
N GLN A 207 -7.02 8.83 2.46
CA GLN A 207 -5.80 8.48 1.73
C GLN A 207 -5.76 9.09 0.33
N ALA A 208 -6.88 9.03 -0.40
CA ALA A 208 -7.01 9.64 -1.71
C ALA A 208 -6.90 11.18 -1.65
N HIS A 209 -7.50 11.80 -0.62
CA HIS A 209 -7.42 13.24 -0.39
C HIS A 209 -5.97 13.69 -0.13
N GLN A 210 -5.21 12.97 0.69
CA GLN A 210 -3.79 13.24 0.96
C GLN A 210 -2.94 13.19 -0.32
N GLN A 211 -3.35 12.41 -1.31
CA GLN A 211 -2.68 12.32 -2.61
C GLN A 211 -3.22 13.33 -3.66
N GLY A 212 -4.10 14.27 -3.24
CA GLY A 212 -4.57 15.36 -4.09
C GLY A 212 -5.79 15.05 -4.97
N VAL A 213 -6.55 13.98 -4.69
CA VAL A 213 -7.84 13.72 -5.38
C VAL A 213 -8.85 14.76 -4.91
N VAL A 214 -9.28 15.64 -5.81
CA VAL A 214 -10.12 16.81 -5.48
C VAL A 214 -11.48 16.40 -4.92
N GLU A 215 -12.13 15.42 -5.54
CA GLU A 215 -13.46 14.92 -5.15
C GLU A 215 -13.46 14.21 -3.79
N ALA A 216 -12.28 13.79 -3.33
CA ALA A 216 -12.16 13.10 -2.06
C ALA A 216 -12.49 14.00 -0.87
N LYS A 217 -12.22 15.31 -0.95
CA LYS A 217 -12.49 16.25 0.14
C LYS A 217 -13.99 16.31 0.45
N GLU A 218 -14.81 16.57 -0.56
CA GLU A 218 -16.27 16.69 -0.40
C GLU A 218 -16.89 15.39 0.13
N LEU A 219 -16.44 14.24 -0.40
CA LEU A 219 -16.95 12.95 0.06
C LEU A 219 -16.50 12.67 1.50
N LEU A 220 -15.27 13.03 1.89
CA LEU A 220 -14.78 12.85 3.26
C LEU A 220 -15.58 13.67 4.26
N GLU A 221 -15.83 14.95 3.97
CA GLU A 221 -16.67 15.82 4.80
C GLU A 221 -18.06 15.21 4.99
N LYS A 222 -18.71 14.78 3.90
CA LYS A 222 -20.02 14.12 3.94
C LYS A 222 -20.02 12.82 4.76
N ILE A 223 -18.95 12.04 4.72
CA ILE A 223 -18.83 10.81 5.51
C ILE A 223 -18.72 11.18 6.99
N LEU A 224 -17.83 12.11 7.34
CA LEU A 224 -17.55 12.49 8.73
C LEU A 224 -18.77 13.13 9.41
N GLU A 225 -19.60 13.88 8.69
CA GLU A 225 -20.86 14.43 9.22
C GLU A 225 -21.86 13.34 9.60
N ASN A 226 -21.84 12.20 8.92
CA ASN A 226 -22.86 11.15 9.07
C ASN A 226 -22.39 9.94 9.90
N VAL A 227 -21.08 9.83 10.21
CA VAL A 227 -20.52 8.71 10.97
C VAL A 227 -20.14 9.17 12.36
N SER A 228 -20.87 8.71 13.37
CA SER A 228 -20.53 8.93 14.78
C SER A 228 -19.82 7.71 15.38
N ASN A 229 -18.84 7.94 16.27
CA ASN A 229 -18.24 6.88 17.06
C ASN A 229 -19.26 6.23 18.00
N PRO A 230 -19.24 4.91 18.17
CA PRO A 230 -20.09 4.26 19.16
C PRO A 230 -19.70 4.72 20.57
N LYS A 231 -20.70 5.13 21.37
CA LYS A 231 -20.50 5.69 22.71
C LYS A 231 -20.27 4.63 23.82
N LYS A 232 -20.56 3.37 23.55
CA LYS A 232 -20.41 2.27 24.52
C LYS A 232 -19.60 1.14 23.90
N ASN A 233 -18.64 0.65 24.65
CA ASN A 233 -17.82 -0.51 24.27
C ASN A 233 -17.48 -1.34 25.53
N ASP A 234 -16.94 -2.53 25.32
CA ASP A 234 -16.62 -3.52 26.35
C ASP A 234 -15.38 -3.13 27.20
N TRP A 235 -14.68 -2.05 26.84
CA TRP A 235 -13.45 -1.61 27.51
C TRP A 235 -13.67 -0.66 28.68
N HIS A 236 -14.89 -0.18 28.90
CA HIS A 236 -15.15 0.92 29.83
C HIS A 236 -14.70 0.63 31.27
N GLU A 237 -15.02 -0.56 31.78
CA GLU A 237 -14.61 -0.96 33.13
C GLU A 237 -13.10 -1.08 33.25
N LEU A 238 -12.45 -1.76 32.30
CA LEU A 238 -11.00 -1.92 32.27
C LEU A 238 -10.28 -0.59 32.11
N ALA A 239 -10.80 0.34 31.30
CA ALA A 239 -10.23 1.68 31.17
C ALA A 239 -10.29 2.47 32.48
N THR A 240 -11.37 2.34 33.25
CA THR A 240 -11.47 2.96 34.58
C THR A 240 -10.41 2.42 35.54
N TYR A 241 -10.12 1.12 35.51
CA TYR A 241 -9.04 0.53 36.32
C TYR A 241 -7.66 0.98 35.78
N ALA A 242 -7.46 1.05 34.47
CA ALA A 242 -6.20 1.50 33.86
C ALA A 242 -5.89 2.96 34.22
N GLU A 243 -6.90 3.85 34.18
CA GLU A 243 -6.75 5.26 34.59
C GLU A 243 -6.35 5.39 36.07
N LYS A 244 -7.01 4.63 36.97
CA LYS A 244 -6.64 4.59 38.40
C LYS A 244 -5.21 4.10 38.56
N ALA A 245 -4.82 3.03 37.90
CA ALA A 245 -3.48 2.46 37.96
C ALA A 245 -2.41 3.48 37.54
N LEU A 246 -2.64 4.19 36.41
CA LEU A 246 -1.72 5.23 35.93
C LEU A 246 -1.63 6.42 36.90
N ASN A 247 -2.74 6.81 37.52
CA ASN A 247 -2.74 7.90 38.54
C ASN A 247 -1.93 7.51 39.77
N HIS A 248 -1.95 6.24 40.18
CA HIS A 248 -1.14 5.73 41.32
C HIS A 248 0.29 5.35 40.92
N HIS A 249 0.64 5.37 39.64
CA HIS A 249 1.98 5.01 39.15
C HIS A 249 3.08 5.94 39.74
N ALA A 250 2.77 7.19 40.00
CA ALA A 250 3.69 8.14 40.62
C ALA A 250 4.10 7.73 42.06
N GLU A 251 3.21 7.04 42.78
CA GLU A 251 3.42 6.58 44.17
C GLU A 251 3.93 5.13 44.22
N HIS A 252 3.41 4.28 43.35
CA HIS A 252 3.71 2.85 43.23
C HIS A 252 4.17 2.56 41.82
N LYS A 253 5.48 2.45 41.60
CA LYS A 253 6.06 2.18 40.30
C LYS A 253 5.47 0.88 39.70
N LEU A 254 4.62 1.03 38.71
CA LEU A 254 4.18 -0.08 37.88
C LEU A 254 5.29 -0.51 36.95
N ASP A 255 5.37 -1.79 36.65
CA ASP A 255 6.23 -2.27 35.57
C ASP A 255 5.87 -1.61 34.26
N TYR A 256 6.88 -1.34 33.47
CA TYR A 256 6.72 -0.59 32.22
C TYR A 256 5.69 -1.21 31.27
N GLU A 257 5.67 -2.53 31.13
CA GLU A 257 4.69 -3.25 30.31
C GLU A 257 3.24 -3.01 30.76
N TRP A 258 3.01 -2.93 32.08
CA TRP A 258 1.70 -2.59 32.63
C TRP A 258 1.28 -1.15 32.30
N VAL A 259 2.21 -0.21 32.30
CA VAL A 259 1.96 1.18 31.90
C VAL A 259 1.53 1.22 30.43
N LEU A 260 2.26 0.51 29.53
CA LEU A 260 1.90 0.42 28.12
C LEU A 260 0.53 -0.23 27.91
N LEU A 261 0.22 -1.30 28.63
CA LEU A 261 -1.08 -1.96 28.58
C LEU A 261 -2.21 -1.03 29.03
N CYS A 262 -2.02 -0.29 30.12
CA CYS A 262 -3.00 0.70 30.59
C CYS A 262 -3.30 1.75 29.52
N HIS A 263 -2.27 2.29 28.87
CA HIS A 263 -2.47 3.23 27.75
C HIS A 263 -3.21 2.60 26.59
N ARG A 264 -2.90 1.36 26.20
CA ARG A 264 -3.64 0.63 25.15
C ARG A 264 -5.11 0.47 25.48
N ILE A 265 -5.46 0.11 26.71
CA ILE A 265 -6.85 -0.07 27.16
C ILE A 265 -7.61 1.25 27.12
N ILE A 266 -7.01 2.35 27.60
CA ILE A 266 -7.61 3.68 27.56
C ILE A 266 -7.90 4.11 26.12
N ILE A 267 -6.94 3.94 25.21
CA ILE A 267 -7.12 4.23 23.79
C ILE A 267 -8.22 3.34 23.20
N ALA A 268 -8.22 2.04 23.50
CA ALA A 268 -9.25 1.12 23.03
C ALA A 268 -10.66 1.53 23.47
N ASN A 269 -10.81 2.01 24.71
CA ASN A 269 -12.08 2.53 25.20
C ASN A 269 -12.52 3.79 24.45
N GLN A 270 -11.60 4.75 24.24
CA GLN A 270 -11.91 6.04 23.65
C GLN A 270 -12.21 5.96 22.14
N PHE A 271 -11.60 5.01 21.44
CA PHE A 271 -11.71 4.83 19.98
C PHE A 271 -12.41 3.54 19.58
N ASN A 272 -13.01 2.85 20.55
CA ASN A 272 -13.78 1.62 20.34
C ASN A 272 -13.02 0.55 19.54
N PHE A 273 -11.84 0.21 20.00
CA PHE A 273 -11.02 -0.83 19.38
C PHE A 273 -11.61 -2.21 19.64
N SER A 274 -11.50 -3.10 18.64
CA SER A 274 -11.66 -4.53 18.83
C SER A 274 -10.48 -5.11 19.62
N LYS A 275 -10.61 -6.35 20.08
CA LYS A 275 -9.50 -7.05 20.79
C LYS A 275 -8.25 -7.16 19.92
N ALA A 276 -8.41 -7.43 18.62
CA ALA A 276 -7.30 -7.52 17.69
C ALA A 276 -6.61 -6.16 17.51
N GLU A 277 -7.38 -5.08 17.35
CA GLU A 277 -6.83 -3.74 17.21
C GLU A 277 -6.10 -3.28 18.46
N LEU A 278 -6.63 -3.56 19.67
CA LEU A 278 -5.94 -3.27 20.94
C LEU A 278 -4.56 -3.93 20.99
N LEU A 279 -4.43 -5.16 20.53
CA LEU A 279 -3.19 -5.93 20.62
C LEU A 279 -2.20 -5.59 19.51
N LEU A 280 -2.68 -5.35 18.28
CA LEU A 280 -1.86 -5.30 17.07
C LEU A 280 -1.59 -3.87 16.56
N CYS A 281 -2.39 -2.86 16.97
CA CYS A 281 -2.11 -1.48 16.55
C CYS A 281 -0.79 -0.96 17.12
N ASP A 282 -0.02 -0.27 16.27
CA ASP A 282 1.10 0.54 16.72
C ASP A 282 0.59 1.85 17.33
N VAL A 283 0.58 1.89 18.66
CA VAL A 283 0.07 3.05 19.42
C VAL A 283 0.90 4.31 19.19
N GLY A 284 2.19 4.16 18.88
CA GLY A 284 3.09 5.27 18.59
C GLY A 284 2.72 6.01 17.29
N GLN A 285 2.10 5.31 16.33
CA GLN A 285 1.79 5.84 14.99
C GLN A 285 0.30 6.02 14.72
N LEU A 286 -0.57 5.85 15.72
CA LEU A 286 -2.02 5.94 15.55
C LEU A 286 -2.50 7.33 15.13
N GLN A 287 -1.89 8.40 15.66
CA GLN A 287 -2.39 9.75 15.47
C GLN A 287 -1.87 10.40 14.19
N HIS A 288 -2.79 10.87 13.36
CA HIS A 288 -2.54 11.68 12.18
C HIS A 288 -3.34 12.98 12.29
N GLU A 289 -2.68 14.09 12.64
CA GLU A 289 -3.31 15.41 12.83
C GLU A 289 -4.55 15.39 13.74
N HIS A 290 -5.75 15.33 13.15
CA HIS A 290 -7.04 15.35 13.85
C HIS A 290 -7.74 13.98 13.86
N CYS A 291 -7.08 12.94 13.36
CA CYS A 291 -7.65 11.61 13.22
C CYS A 291 -6.74 10.53 13.82
N VAL A 292 -7.35 9.39 14.10
CA VAL A 292 -6.67 8.13 14.44
C VAL A 292 -6.84 7.17 13.28
N VAL A 293 -5.75 6.65 12.76
CA VAL A 293 -5.74 5.60 11.73
C VAL A 293 -5.53 4.25 12.41
N VAL A 294 -6.51 3.37 12.27
CA VAL A 294 -6.46 2.00 12.80
C VAL A 294 -6.22 1.07 11.63
N ASP A 295 -4.99 0.60 11.46
CA ASP A 295 -4.59 -0.32 10.41
C ASP A 295 -3.77 -1.47 10.99
N ILE A 296 -4.30 -2.69 10.89
CA ILE A 296 -3.65 -3.93 11.36
C ILE A 296 -3.47 -4.94 10.23
N ARG A 297 -3.48 -4.48 8.96
CA ARG A 297 -3.38 -5.37 7.80
C ARG A 297 -2.05 -6.09 7.69
N HIS A 298 -0.98 -5.57 8.28
CA HIS A 298 0.32 -6.22 8.33
C HIS A 298 0.26 -7.58 9.06
N GLU A 299 -0.62 -7.71 10.08
CA GLU A 299 -0.87 -8.97 10.80
C GLU A 299 -2.15 -9.67 10.31
N LEU A 300 -3.20 -8.90 10.05
CA LEU A 300 -4.51 -9.40 9.65
C LEU A 300 -4.98 -8.76 8.33
N PRO A 301 -4.47 -9.22 7.17
CA PRO A 301 -4.70 -8.57 5.86
C PRO A 301 -6.18 -8.44 5.44
N LYS A 302 -7.07 -9.26 6.00
CA LYS A 302 -8.51 -9.24 5.69
C LYS A 302 -9.29 -8.16 6.44
N ILE A 303 -8.70 -7.58 7.50
CA ILE A 303 -9.34 -6.53 8.29
C ILE A 303 -9.08 -5.19 7.61
N LEU A 304 -10.14 -4.55 7.16
CA LEU A 304 -10.02 -3.24 6.49
C LEU A 304 -9.68 -2.15 7.51
N PRO A 305 -8.77 -1.24 7.17
CA PRO A 305 -8.42 -0.11 8.01
C PRO A 305 -9.59 0.86 8.14
N ARG A 306 -9.58 1.65 9.23
CA ARG A 306 -10.59 2.66 9.49
C ARG A 306 -9.99 3.95 10.02
N LEU A 307 -10.63 5.07 9.72
CA LEU A 307 -10.29 6.40 10.19
C LEU A 307 -11.30 6.84 11.24
N ILE A 308 -10.82 7.31 12.39
CA ILE A 308 -11.65 7.78 13.50
C ILE A 308 -11.27 9.22 13.81
N GLN A 309 -12.24 10.13 13.86
CA GLN A 309 -12.01 11.52 14.19
C GLN A 309 -11.72 11.70 15.69
N ILE A 310 -10.77 12.58 16.02
CA ILE A 310 -10.49 12.99 17.40
C ILE A 310 -11.47 14.11 17.76
N GLU A 311 -12.48 13.80 18.57
CA GLU A 311 -13.58 14.71 18.88
C GLU A 311 -13.33 15.54 20.15
N THR A 312 -12.51 15.01 21.09
CA THR A 312 -12.33 15.62 22.41
C THR A 312 -10.88 15.91 22.77
N THR A 313 -10.69 16.92 23.61
CA THR A 313 -9.38 17.24 24.19
C THR A 313 -8.82 16.08 25.01
N GLN A 314 -9.70 15.29 25.67
CA GLN A 314 -9.30 14.14 26.45
C GLN A 314 -8.71 13.04 25.57
N GLN A 315 -9.36 12.72 24.45
CA GLN A 315 -8.84 11.78 23.46
C GLN A 315 -7.44 12.20 22.98
N ARG A 316 -7.26 13.47 22.65
CA ARG A 316 -5.96 14.01 22.24
C ARG A 316 -4.90 13.87 23.33
N ARG A 317 -5.23 14.17 24.60
CA ARG A 317 -4.32 14.02 25.73
C ARG A 317 -3.92 12.57 25.97
N SER A 318 -4.88 11.65 25.87
CA SER A 318 -4.61 10.20 26.02
C SER A 318 -3.70 9.67 24.92
N LEU A 319 -3.90 10.09 23.65
CA LEU A 319 -3.02 9.75 22.55
C LEU A 319 -1.59 10.27 22.75
N LEU A 320 -1.45 11.53 23.16
CA LEU A 320 -0.13 12.12 23.44
C LEU A 320 0.58 11.43 24.59
N ALA A 321 -0.16 11.08 25.66
CA ALA A 321 0.41 10.35 26.80
C ALA A 321 0.85 8.94 26.41
N ALA A 322 0.01 8.24 25.64
CA ALA A 322 0.34 6.93 25.09
C ALA A 322 1.55 7.01 24.16
N GLY A 323 1.57 7.92 23.18
CA GLY A 323 2.70 8.10 22.27
C GLY A 323 4.03 8.35 23.00
N LYS A 324 4.01 9.16 24.08
CA LYS A 324 5.21 9.37 24.92
C LYS A 324 5.64 8.09 25.64
N ALA A 325 4.69 7.31 26.17
CA ALA A 325 5.01 6.07 26.85
C ALA A 325 5.61 5.04 25.87
N PHE A 326 5.08 4.95 24.65
CA PHE A 326 5.57 4.02 23.64
C PHE A 326 6.90 4.46 23.01
N ALA A 327 7.16 5.76 22.84
CA ALA A 327 8.46 6.26 22.37
C ALA A 327 9.63 5.91 23.32
N GLY A 328 9.37 5.68 24.60
CA GLY A 328 10.36 5.20 25.56
C GLY A 328 10.66 3.69 25.49
N SER A 329 9.93 2.93 24.67
CA SER A 329 10.10 1.48 24.53
C SER A 329 11.11 1.06 23.45
N GLU A 330 11.59 2.00 22.64
CA GLU A 330 12.59 1.75 21.59
C GLU A 330 14.05 1.89 22.10
N LEU A 331 14.26 2.02 23.40
CA LEU A 331 15.55 1.98 24.09
C LEU A 331 15.68 0.69 24.91
#